data_1de4bdc8d06326e81cab5747903a35e6
#
_entry.id   1de4bdc8d06326e81cab5747903a35e6
#
_cell.length_a   1.000
_cell.length_b   1.000
_cell.length_c   1.000
_cell.angle_alpha   90.00
_cell.angle_beta   90.00
_cell.angle_gamma   90.00
#
_symmetry.space_group_name_H-M   'P 1'
#
loop_
_entity.id
_entity.type
_entity.pdbx_description
1 polymer ?
#
loop_
_entity_poly.entity_id
_entity_poly.type
_entity_poly.pdbx_seq_one_letter_code
_entity_poly.pdbx_strand_id
1 'polypeptide(L)'
;MFSSSKHNFINDNSAKTGSAKKSVVENGTLENDTLENNSYANTSMQGRLAQFWAFIANHPKSIATIILLISMTLFLTLNVNGYWDFALPLRGKKLLALMVVGYAIGVSTLLFQTLTQNPILTPSLLGFDSLYVLLQSLLVFFLGAMSFTSINPIAKFTLEIVLMFGASLLLFQVLFSKSSQDLTRLILVGVIFGVLFRSLSALIARLINPDDFVVVRSEERR
;
A
#
# COMPACT_ATOMS: atom_id res chain seq x y z
N MET A 1 63.56 21.50 70.26
CA MET A 1 62.80 22.36 69.38
C MET A 1 62.43 21.54 68.12
N PHE A 2 61.63 20.46 68.32
CA PHE A 2 61.15 19.59 67.19
C PHE A 2 59.91 18.85 67.74
N SER A 3 58.73 19.49 67.73
CA SER A 3 57.46 18.86 68.01
C SER A 3 56.23 19.72 67.66
N SER A 4 56.19 20.26 66.44
CA SER A 4 54.93 20.98 66.05
C SER A 4 54.55 20.73 64.56
N SER A 5 55.27 19.94 63.81
CA SER A 5 54.98 19.77 62.37
C SER A 5 54.23 18.51 62.00
N LYS A 6 54.01 17.56 62.90
CA LYS A 6 53.32 16.28 62.59
C LYS A 6 51.79 16.30 62.79
N HIS A 7 51.28 17.25 63.54
CA HIS A 7 49.84 17.28 63.88
C HIS A 7 48.96 17.93 62.76
N ASN A 8 49.51 18.81 61.93
CA ASN A 8 48.78 19.44 60.86
C ASN A 8 48.66 18.57 59.58
N PHE A 9 49.56 17.62 59.37
CA PHE A 9 49.54 16.76 58.16
C PHE A 9 48.48 15.65 58.20
N ILE A 10 48.11 15.21 59.43
CA ILE A 10 47.12 14.13 59.61
C ILE A 10 45.67 14.67 59.47
N ASN A 11 45.47 15.91 59.85
CA ASN A 11 44.12 16.49 59.77
C ASN A 11 43.69 16.92 58.35
N ASP A 12 44.66 17.29 57.51
CA ASP A 12 44.39 17.72 56.12
C ASP A 12 44.05 16.53 55.17
N ASN A 13 44.65 15.37 55.41
CA ASN A 13 44.33 14.13 54.67
C ASN A 13 42.98 13.52 55.07
N SER A 14 42.52 13.68 56.30
CA SER A 14 41.21 13.20 56.78
C SER A 14 40.08 14.03 56.18
N ALA A 15 40.24 15.34 56.05
CA ALA A 15 39.27 16.24 55.43
C ALA A 15 39.11 15.99 53.90
N LYS A 16 40.24 15.79 53.22
CA LYS A 16 40.23 15.47 51.77
C LYS A 16 39.65 14.12 51.45
N THR A 17 39.88 13.08 52.26
CA THR A 17 39.30 11.74 52.07
C THR A 17 37.81 11.73 52.41
N GLY A 18 37.35 12.51 53.38
CA GLY A 18 35.93 12.66 53.69
C GLY A 18 35.14 13.39 52.61
N SER A 19 35.72 14.44 52.02
CA SER A 19 35.12 15.18 50.91
C SER A 19 35.05 14.35 49.62
N ALA A 20 36.11 13.62 49.28
CA ALA A 20 36.13 12.73 48.13
C ALA A 20 35.13 11.55 48.27
N LYS A 21 35.01 10.99 49.46
CA LYS A 21 34.03 9.93 49.77
C LYS A 21 32.59 10.43 49.67
N LYS A 22 32.32 11.66 50.11
CA LYS A 22 31.01 12.26 50.03
C LYS A 22 30.59 12.59 48.59
N SER A 23 31.51 13.09 47.79
CA SER A 23 31.24 13.37 46.36
C SER A 23 31.03 12.10 45.53
N VAL A 24 31.73 11.02 45.80
CA VAL A 24 31.53 9.72 45.13
C VAL A 24 30.20 9.08 45.50
N VAL A 25 29.77 9.20 46.74
CA VAL A 25 28.44 8.70 47.19
C VAL A 25 27.33 9.54 46.60
N GLU A 26 27.48 10.85 46.53
CA GLU A 26 26.47 11.77 45.97
C GLU A 26 26.35 11.60 44.43
N ASN A 27 27.44 11.43 43.73
CA ASN A 27 27.43 11.12 42.29
C ASN A 27 26.83 9.73 42.03
N GLY A 28 27.11 8.74 42.83
CA GLY A 28 26.55 7.37 42.70
C GLY A 28 25.03 7.34 42.94
N THR A 29 24.50 8.16 43.86
CA THR A 29 23.05 8.28 44.06
C THR A 29 22.37 9.00 42.92
N LEU A 30 22.94 10.08 42.38
CA LEU A 30 22.39 10.81 41.25
C LEU A 30 22.41 9.94 39.95
N GLU A 31 23.42 9.13 39.77
CA GLU A 31 23.50 8.22 38.63
C GLU A 31 22.48 7.09 38.75
N ASN A 32 22.27 6.52 39.91
CA ASN A 32 21.25 5.51 40.15
C ASN A 32 19.83 6.08 39.97
N ASP A 33 19.56 7.28 40.47
CA ASP A 33 18.27 7.95 40.30
C ASP A 33 17.95 8.26 38.84
N THR A 34 18.96 8.64 38.06
CA THR A 34 18.78 8.86 36.62
C THR A 34 18.56 7.56 35.82
N LEU A 35 19.24 6.47 36.16
CA LEU A 35 19.04 5.16 35.55
C LEU A 35 17.66 4.59 35.91
N GLU A 36 17.23 4.74 37.15
CA GLU A 36 15.92 4.30 37.62
C GLU A 36 14.80 5.09 36.94
N ASN A 37 14.88 6.42 36.90
CA ASN A 37 13.93 7.27 36.19
C ASN A 37 13.86 6.96 34.67
N ASN A 38 14.98 6.70 34.02
CA ASN A 38 15.01 6.27 32.62
C ASN A 38 14.38 4.87 32.43
N SER A 39 14.55 3.98 33.39
CA SER A 39 13.92 2.66 33.38
C SER A 39 12.41 2.75 33.51
N TYR A 40 11.90 3.55 34.47
CA TYR A 40 10.45 3.78 34.62
C TYR A 40 9.85 4.48 33.39
N ALA A 41 10.53 5.49 32.85
CA ALA A 41 10.09 6.18 31.63
C ALA A 41 10.02 5.22 30.43
N ASN A 42 10.99 4.36 30.26
CA ASN A 42 11.04 3.37 29.17
C ASN A 42 9.95 2.30 29.34
N THR A 43 9.74 1.81 30.57
CA THR A 43 8.67 0.85 30.88
C THR A 43 7.29 1.43 30.67
N SER A 44 7.08 2.70 31.03
CA SER A 44 5.81 3.39 30.82
C SER A 44 5.55 3.67 29.34
N MET A 45 6.58 4.00 28.56
CA MET A 45 6.49 4.20 27.11
C MET A 45 6.18 2.88 26.39
N GLN A 46 6.84 1.79 26.74
CA GLN A 46 6.55 0.47 26.20
C GLN A 46 5.13 0.00 26.53
N GLY A 47 4.66 0.26 27.75
CA GLY A 47 3.27 -0.03 28.16
C GLY A 47 2.25 0.75 27.32
N ARG A 48 2.50 2.02 27.06
CA ARG A 48 1.63 2.85 26.19
C ARG A 48 1.65 2.41 24.75
N LEU A 49 2.82 2.03 24.23
CA LEU A 49 2.93 1.47 22.87
C LEU A 49 2.20 0.12 22.77
N ALA A 50 2.34 -0.74 23.76
CA ALA A 50 1.63 -2.02 23.79
C ALA A 50 0.11 -1.83 23.82
N GLN A 51 -0.41 -0.88 24.61
CA GLN A 51 -1.83 -0.53 24.65
C GLN A 51 -2.30 0.04 23.30
N PHE A 52 -1.48 0.89 22.65
CA PHE A 52 -1.77 1.43 21.32
C PHE A 52 -1.84 0.31 20.26
N TRP A 53 -0.88 -0.62 20.26
CA TRP A 53 -0.92 -1.78 19.37
C TRP A 53 -2.10 -2.71 19.65
N ALA A 54 -2.44 -2.92 20.92
CA ALA A 54 -3.61 -3.70 21.31
C ALA A 54 -4.91 -3.04 20.82
N PHE A 55 -5.02 -1.70 20.93
CA PHE A 55 -6.16 -0.96 20.40
C PHE A 55 -6.28 -1.09 18.88
N ILE A 56 -5.15 -0.99 18.14
CA ILE A 56 -5.08 -1.21 16.70
C ILE A 56 -5.52 -2.63 16.35
N ALA A 57 -5.02 -3.63 17.05
CA ALA A 57 -5.36 -5.03 16.81
C ALA A 57 -6.83 -5.35 17.09
N ASN A 58 -7.44 -4.66 18.04
CA ASN A 58 -8.83 -4.92 18.43
C ASN A 58 -9.88 -4.23 17.55
N HIS A 59 -9.48 -3.13 16.83
CA HIS A 59 -10.40 -2.37 15.99
C HIS A 59 -9.87 -2.15 14.56
N PRO A 60 -9.51 -3.20 13.80
CA PRO A 60 -8.87 -3.03 12.50
C PRO A 60 -9.77 -2.32 11.48
N LYS A 61 -11.07 -2.53 11.53
CA LYS A 61 -12.04 -1.89 10.62
C LYS A 61 -12.15 -0.38 10.84
N SER A 62 -12.24 0.04 12.11
CA SER A 62 -12.34 1.46 12.46
C SER A 62 -11.07 2.23 12.09
N ILE A 63 -9.92 1.63 12.29
CA ILE A 63 -8.63 2.23 11.96
C ILE A 63 -8.46 2.36 10.45
N ALA A 64 -8.81 1.31 9.68
CA ALA A 64 -8.80 1.37 8.23
C ALA A 64 -9.71 2.50 7.70
N THR A 65 -10.90 2.68 8.29
CA THR A 65 -11.83 3.76 7.92
C THR A 65 -11.24 5.13 8.24
N ILE A 66 -10.61 5.30 9.40
CA ILE A 66 -9.98 6.56 9.81
C ILE A 66 -8.81 6.91 8.87
N ILE A 67 -7.94 5.93 8.56
CA ILE A 67 -6.82 6.11 7.62
C ILE A 67 -7.34 6.50 6.23
N LEU A 68 -8.42 5.88 5.76
CA LEU A 68 -9.04 6.20 4.49
C LEU A 68 -9.57 7.64 4.47
N LEU A 69 -10.27 8.07 5.53
CA LEU A 69 -10.78 9.44 5.65
C LEU A 69 -9.66 10.48 5.71
N ILE A 70 -8.59 10.20 6.46
CA ILE A 70 -7.41 11.07 6.52
C ILE A 70 -6.75 11.16 5.16
N SER A 71 -6.54 10.04 4.46
CA SER A 71 -5.95 9.99 3.13
C SER A 71 -6.79 10.77 2.10
N MET A 72 -8.12 10.64 2.17
CA MET A 72 -9.06 11.38 1.33
C MET A 72 -8.97 12.88 1.55
N THR A 73 -8.96 13.32 2.81
CA THR A 73 -8.83 14.72 3.18
C THR A 73 -7.47 15.29 2.75
N LEU A 74 -6.41 14.54 2.97
CA LEU A 74 -5.06 14.90 2.57
C LEU A 74 -4.94 15.06 1.04
N PHE A 75 -5.54 14.14 0.27
CA PHE A 75 -5.58 14.21 -1.20
C PHE A 75 -6.30 15.48 -1.70
N LEU A 76 -7.37 15.89 -1.02
CA LEU A 76 -8.11 17.09 -1.39
C LEU A 76 -7.37 18.39 -1.04
N THR A 77 -6.60 18.40 0.06
CA THR A 77 -6.00 19.62 0.62
C THR A 77 -4.55 19.85 0.21
N LEU A 78 -3.76 18.78 -0.03
CA LEU A 78 -2.34 18.92 -0.36
C LEU A 78 -2.13 19.65 -1.70
N ASN A 79 -1.20 20.61 -1.69
CA ASN A 79 -0.67 21.28 -2.88
C ASN A 79 -1.73 22.02 -3.75
N VAL A 80 -2.73 22.65 -3.11
CA VAL A 80 -3.77 23.43 -3.82
C VAL A 80 -3.28 24.80 -4.24
N ASN A 81 -2.17 25.31 -3.66
CA ASN A 81 -1.50 26.58 -3.99
C ASN A 81 -2.47 27.80 -4.18
N GLY A 82 -3.58 27.82 -3.42
CA GLY A 82 -4.54 28.91 -3.44
C GLY A 82 -5.63 28.84 -4.54
N TYR A 83 -5.54 27.95 -5.52
CA TYR A 83 -6.53 27.80 -6.60
C TYR A 83 -7.60 26.76 -6.25
N TRP A 84 -8.35 26.99 -5.17
CA TRP A 84 -9.33 26.05 -4.64
C TRP A 84 -10.50 25.80 -5.61
N ASP A 85 -11.01 26.85 -6.25
CA ASP A 85 -12.17 26.78 -7.16
C ASP A 85 -11.92 25.89 -8.38
N PHE A 86 -10.67 25.81 -8.84
CA PHE A 86 -10.28 24.95 -9.96
C PHE A 86 -9.84 23.54 -9.52
N ALA A 87 -9.08 23.45 -8.43
CA ALA A 87 -8.49 22.20 -7.97
C ALA A 87 -9.54 21.27 -7.34
N LEU A 88 -10.50 21.80 -6.59
CA LEU A 88 -11.50 21.03 -5.86
C LEU A 88 -12.41 20.20 -6.78
N PRO A 89 -13.04 20.76 -7.84
CA PRO A 89 -13.90 19.98 -8.73
C PRO A 89 -13.12 18.91 -9.51
N LEU A 90 -11.86 19.17 -9.91
CA LEU A 90 -11.03 18.19 -10.61
C LEU A 90 -10.64 17.02 -9.70
N ARG A 91 -10.19 17.33 -8.49
CA ARG A 91 -9.80 16.32 -7.50
C ARG A 91 -11.00 15.57 -6.97
N GLY A 92 -12.14 16.25 -6.78
CA GLY A 92 -13.39 15.63 -6.37
C GLY A 92 -13.88 14.60 -7.38
N LYS A 93 -13.85 14.92 -8.69
CA LYS A 93 -14.19 13.96 -9.76
C LYS A 93 -13.27 12.74 -9.75
N LYS A 94 -11.95 12.94 -9.60
CA LYS A 94 -10.98 11.84 -9.52
C LYS A 94 -11.23 10.97 -8.29
N LEU A 95 -11.48 11.58 -7.15
CA LEU A 95 -11.74 10.88 -5.91
C LEU A 95 -13.03 10.08 -5.97
N LEU A 96 -14.10 10.65 -6.54
CA LEU A 96 -15.35 9.94 -6.78
C LEU A 96 -15.16 8.75 -7.71
N ALA A 97 -14.42 8.92 -8.80
CA ALA A 97 -14.08 7.83 -9.71
C ALA A 97 -13.30 6.70 -8.99
N LEU A 98 -12.30 7.06 -8.19
CA LEU A 98 -11.53 6.09 -7.40
C LEU A 98 -12.41 5.34 -6.39
N MET A 99 -13.35 6.02 -5.74
CA MET A 99 -14.30 5.37 -4.81
C MET A 99 -15.21 4.39 -5.52
N VAL A 100 -15.77 4.77 -6.67
CA VAL A 100 -16.66 3.90 -7.47
C VAL A 100 -15.90 2.68 -7.96
N VAL A 101 -14.70 2.87 -8.51
CA VAL A 101 -13.85 1.77 -8.99
C VAL A 101 -13.43 0.87 -7.84
N GLY A 102 -12.98 1.42 -6.71
CA GLY A 102 -12.59 0.65 -5.52
C GLY A 102 -13.76 -0.17 -4.97
N TYR A 103 -14.96 0.40 -4.92
CA TYR A 103 -16.18 -0.31 -4.52
C TYR A 103 -16.51 -1.46 -5.50
N ALA A 104 -16.47 -1.19 -6.80
CA ALA A 104 -16.74 -2.19 -7.83
C ALA A 104 -15.76 -3.37 -7.76
N ILE A 105 -14.45 -3.11 -7.60
CA ILE A 105 -13.42 -4.14 -7.42
C ILE A 105 -13.68 -4.93 -6.13
N GLY A 106 -13.98 -4.26 -5.02
CA GLY A 106 -14.27 -4.91 -3.74
C GLY A 106 -15.46 -5.85 -3.82
N VAL A 107 -16.58 -5.40 -4.37
CA VAL A 107 -17.79 -6.21 -4.56
C VAL A 107 -17.52 -7.38 -5.50
N SER A 108 -16.87 -7.14 -6.65
CA SER A 108 -16.52 -8.19 -7.61
C SER A 108 -15.64 -9.26 -6.97
N THR A 109 -14.64 -8.85 -6.19
CA THR A 109 -13.74 -9.77 -5.48
C THR A 109 -14.51 -10.60 -4.44
N LEU A 110 -15.38 -9.98 -3.63
CA LEU A 110 -16.19 -10.69 -2.65
C LEU A 110 -17.14 -11.70 -3.31
N LEU A 111 -17.83 -11.31 -4.38
CA LEU A 111 -18.70 -12.21 -5.14
C LEU A 111 -17.91 -13.40 -5.70
N PHE A 112 -16.73 -13.12 -6.23
CA PHE A 112 -15.87 -14.17 -6.78
C PHE A 112 -15.37 -15.13 -5.71
N GLN A 113 -14.92 -14.64 -4.55
CA GLN A 113 -14.50 -15.43 -3.40
C GLN A 113 -15.65 -16.29 -2.85
N THR A 114 -16.87 -15.74 -2.82
CA THR A 114 -18.07 -16.47 -2.39
C THR A 114 -18.41 -17.58 -3.37
N LEU A 115 -18.34 -17.31 -4.67
CA LEU A 115 -18.63 -18.28 -5.72
C LEU A 115 -17.62 -19.44 -5.72
N THR A 116 -16.35 -19.13 -5.52
CA THR A 116 -15.26 -20.11 -5.49
C THR A 116 -15.05 -20.74 -4.11
N GLN A 117 -15.75 -20.26 -3.09
CA GLN A 117 -15.59 -20.66 -1.68
C GLN A 117 -14.13 -20.59 -1.19
N ASN A 118 -13.35 -19.67 -1.77
CA ASN A 118 -11.94 -19.51 -1.43
C ASN A 118 -11.58 -18.02 -1.29
N PRO A 119 -11.17 -17.56 -0.10
CA PRO A 119 -10.87 -16.16 0.17
C PRO A 119 -9.57 -15.65 -0.50
N ILE A 120 -8.74 -16.55 -1.04
CA ILE A 120 -7.48 -16.18 -1.69
C ILE A 120 -7.69 -15.84 -3.17
N LEU A 121 -8.74 -16.38 -3.79
CA LEU A 121 -9.01 -16.20 -5.21
C LEU A 121 -9.57 -14.82 -5.50
N THR A 122 -8.90 -14.13 -6.42
CA THR A 122 -9.38 -12.87 -7.00
C THR A 122 -9.50 -13.00 -8.52
N PRO A 123 -10.38 -12.24 -9.19
CA PRO A 123 -10.49 -12.26 -10.66
C PRO A 123 -9.14 -11.98 -11.37
N SER A 124 -8.29 -11.12 -10.81
CA SER A 124 -6.96 -10.81 -11.34
C SER A 124 -6.06 -12.04 -11.46
N LEU A 125 -6.12 -12.97 -10.50
CA LEU A 125 -5.31 -14.20 -10.53
C LEU A 125 -5.70 -15.13 -11.70
N LEU A 126 -6.90 -15.02 -12.20
CA LEU A 126 -7.40 -15.81 -13.33
C LEU A 126 -7.07 -15.20 -14.70
N GLY A 127 -6.28 -14.14 -14.74
CA GLY A 127 -5.82 -13.53 -15.97
C GLY A 127 -6.75 -12.50 -16.59
N PHE A 128 -7.81 -12.03 -15.89
CA PHE A 128 -8.70 -11.00 -16.40
C PHE A 128 -7.96 -9.68 -16.70
N ASP A 129 -6.96 -9.32 -15.90
CA ASP A 129 -6.12 -8.15 -16.13
C ASP A 129 -5.29 -8.30 -17.42
N SER A 130 -4.74 -9.50 -17.63
CA SER A 130 -3.97 -9.81 -18.86
C SER A 130 -4.86 -9.86 -20.10
N LEU A 131 -6.12 -10.29 -19.95
CA LEU A 131 -7.13 -10.26 -20.98
C LEU A 131 -7.43 -8.81 -21.43
N TYR A 132 -7.55 -7.88 -20.46
CA TYR A 132 -7.75 -6.47 -20.75
C TYR A 132 -6.60 -5.89 -21.57
N VAL A 133 -5.35 -6.14 -21.16
CA VAL A 133 -4.16 -5.68 -21.90
C VAL A 133 -4.11 -6.27 -23.32
N LEU A 134 -4.47 -7.55 -23.48
CA LEU A 134 -4.57 -8.19 -24.77
C LEU A 134 -5.62 -7.53 -25.67
N LEU A 135 -6.82 -7.26 -25.14
CA LEU A 135 -7.88 -6.60 -25.89
C LEU A 135 -7.49 -5.19 -26.33
N GLN A 136 -6.83 -4.41 -25.48
CA GLN A 136 -6.32 -3.09 -25.83
C GLN A 136 -5.26 -3.20 -26.95
N SER A 137 -4.35 -4.14 -26.87
CA SER A 137 -3.34 -4.37 -27.90
C SER A 137 -3.97 -4.77 -29.24
N LEU A 138 -5.00 -5.63 -29.22
CA LEU A 138 -5.74 -6.03 -30.41
C LEU A 138 -6.51 -4.86 -31.03
N LEU A 139 -7.18 -4.04 -30.22
CA LEU A 139 -7.90 -2.87 -30.70
C LEU A 139 -6.98 -1.89 -31.42
N VAL A 140 -5.81 -1.59 -30.82
CA VAL A 140 -4.83 -0.71 -31.47
C VAL A 140 -4.24 -1.35 -32.70
N PHE A 141 -4.01 -2.66 -32.72
CA PHE A 141 -3.48 -3.38 -33.88
C PHE A 141 -4.45 -3.36 -35.06
N PHE A 142 -5.75 -3.60 -34.83
CA PHE A 142 -6.75 -3.66 -35.89
C PHE A 142 -7.24 -2.29 -36.37
N LEU A 143 -7.41 -1.33 -35.47
CA LEU A 143 -7.90 0.00 -35.83
C LEU A 143 -6.77 0.96 -36.22
N GLY A 144 -5.53 0.66 -35.81
CA GLY A 144 -4.41 1.57 -35.89
C GLY A 144 -4.47 2.66 -34.80
N ALA A 145 -3.32 3.12 -34.29
CA ALA A 145 -3.27 4.07 -33.19
C ALA A 145 -3.95 5.41 -33.51
N MET A 146 -3.77 5.93 -34.72
CA MET A 146 -4.39 7.19 -35.19
C MET A 146 -5.91 7.10 -35.20
N SER A 147 -6.48 6.03 -35.73
CA SER A 147 -7.93 5.81 -35.76
C SER A 147 -8.48 5.60 -34.37
N PHE A 148 -7.76 4.83 -33.54
CA PHE A 148 -8.16 4.55 -32.16
C PHE A 148 -8.22 5.80 -31.28
N THR A 149 -7.30 6.77 -31.47
CA THR A 149 -7.31 8.04 -30.74
C THR A 149 -8.33 9.04 -31.27
N SER A 150 -8.73 8.95 -32.54
CA SER A 150 -9.71 9.86 -33.18
C SER A 150 -11.17 9.47 -32.94
N ILE A 151 -11.45 8.26 -32.47
CA ILE A 151 -12.80 7.80 -32.14
C ILE A 151 -13.38 8.64 -30.97
N ASN A 152 -14.68 8.94 -31.07
CA ASN A 152 -15.40 9.61 -29.98
C ASN A 152 -15.18 8.85 -28.65
N PRO A 153 -14.77 9.53 -27.56
CA PRO A 153 -14.45 8.87 -26.29
C PRO A 153 -15.59 7.99 -25.74
N ILE A 154 -16.85 8.36 -25.95
CA ILE A 154 -18.00 7.57 -25.51
C ILE A 154 -18.13 6.28 -26.34
N ALA A 155 -17.97 6.36 -27.68
CA ALA A 155 -18.02 5.19 -28.54
C ALA A 155 -16.87 4.22 -28.26
N LYS A 156 -15.67 4.73 -28.04
CA LYS A 156 -14.49 3.96 -27.60
C LYS A 156 -14.78 3.22 -26.32
N PHE A 157 -15.21 3.92 -25.30
CA PHE A 157 -15.52 3.34 -23.98
C PHE A 157 -16.60 2.25 -24.08
N THR A 158 -17.66 2.48 -24.86
CA THR A 158 -18.72 1.49 -25.08
C THR A 158 -18.19 0.25 -25.79
N LEU A 159 -17.38 0.43 -26.82
CA LEU A 159 -16.74 -0.68 -27.53
C LEU A 159 -15.85 -1.51 -26.61
N GLU A 160 -15.01 -0.87 -25.81
CA GLU A 160 -14.14 -1.54 -24.84
C GLU A 160 -14.95 -2.34 -23.79
N ILE A 161 -16.03 -1.77 -23.25
CA ILE A 161 -16.91 -2.48 -22.31
C ILE A 161 -17.55 -3.71 -22.95
N VAL A 162 -18.10 -3.58 -24.14
CA VAL A 162 -18.79 -4.69 -24.83
C VAL A 162 -17.80 -5.82 -25.13
N LEU A 163 -16.62 -5.48 -25.65
CA LEU A 163 -15.57 -6.46 -25.93
C LEU A 163 -15.04 -7.12 -24.66
N MET A 164 -14.78 -6.33 -23.62
CA MET A 164 -14.29 -6.86 -22.34
C MET A 164 -15.33 -7.77 -21.68
N PHE A 165 -16.61 -7.39 -21.71
CA PHE A 165 -17.70 -8.20 -21.19
C PHE A 165 -17.83 -9.52 -21.93
N GLY A 166 -17.84 -9.51 -23.26
CA GLY A 166 -17.89 -10.71 -24.09
C GLY A 166 -16.69 -11.64 -23.88
N ALA A 167 -15.46 -11.08 -23.90
CA ALA A 167 -14.26 -11.86 -23.65
C ALA A 167 -14.19 -12.41 -22.23
N SER A 168 -14.66 -11.65 -21.25
CA SER A 168 -14.74 -12.08 -19.85
C SER A 168 -15.72 -13.25 -19.67
N LEU A 169 -16.88 -13.20 -20.34
CA LEU A 169 -17.84 -14.32 -20.34
C LEU A 169 -17.25 -15.56 -20.99
N LEU A 170 -16.56 -15.43 -22.11
CA LEU A 170 -15.88 -16.56 -22.77
C LEU A 170 -14.82 -17.17 -21.85
N LEU A 171 -13.98 -16.33 -21.24
CA LEU A 171 -12.97 -16.80 -20.29
C LEU A 171 -13.62 -17.51 -19.10
N PHE A 172 -14.68 -16.93 -18.54
CA PHE A 172 -15.44 -17.55 -17.45
C PHE A 172 -16.00 -18.90 -17.85
N GLN A 173 -16.62 -19.03 -19.03
CA GLN A 173 -17.15 -20.31 -19.53
C GLN A 173 -16.03 -21.35 -19.68
N VAL A 174 -14.87 -20.97 -20.20
CA VAL A 174 -13.73 -21.88 -20.36
C VAL A 174 -13.20 -22.34 -19.02
N LEU A 175 -13.07 -21.43 -18.05
CA LEU A 175 -12.59 -21.78 -16.70
C LEU A 175 -13.55 -22.68 -15.94
N PHE A 176 -14.86 -22.44 -16.03
CA PHE A 176 -15.87 -23.14 -15.24
C PHE A 176 -16.58 -24.28 -15.98
N SER A 177 -16.36 -24.48 -17.28
CA SER A 177 -17.10 -25.43 -18.12
C SER A 177 -16.86 -26.90 -17.79
N LYS A 178 -15.76 -27.30 -17.17
CA LYS A 178 -15.40 -28.71 -17.02
C LYS A 178 -15.06 -29.20 -15.60
N SER A 179 -14.92 -28.32 -14.61
CA SER A 179 -14.48 -28.78 -13.29
C SER A 179 -14.68 -27.73 -12.20
N SER A 180 -15.90 -27.47 -11.83
CA SER A 180 -16.23 -26.56 -10.71
C SER A 180 -15.80 -27.07 -9.33
N GLN A 181 -15.23 -28.26 -9.23
CA GLN A 181 -14.88 -28.88 -7.94
C GLN A 181 -13.40 -28.85 -7.59
N ASP A 182 -12.49 -28.61 -8.55
CA ASP A 182 -11.05 -28.59 -8.30
C ASP A 182 -10.50 -27.17 -8.37
N LEU A 183 -10.45 -26.47 -7.23
CA LEU A 183 -9.89 -25.12 -7.09
C LEU A 183 -8.44 -25.02 -7.61
N THR A 184 -7.64 -26.08 -7.39
CA THR A 184 -6.25 -26.13 -7.86
C THR A 184 -6.18 -26.07 -9.39
N ARG A 185 -7.07 -26.76 -10.09
CA ARG A 185 -7.16 -26.69 -11.57
C ARG A 185 -7.60 -25.33 -12.04
N LEU A 186 -8.58 -24.71 -11.36
CA LEU A 186 -9.05 -23.37 -11.70
C LEU A 186 -7.93 -22.35 -11.63
N ILE A 187 -7.15 -22.36 -10.54
CA ILE A 187 -6.01 -21.47 -10.37
C ILE A 187 -4.93 -21.74 -11.43
N LEU A 188 -4.58 -23.02 -11.63
CA LEU A 188 -3.55 -23.40 -12.61
C LEU A 188 -3.92 -22.94 -14.01
N VAL A 189 -5.14 -23.24 -14.45
CA VAL A 189 -5.65 -22.83 -15.77
C VAL A 189 -5.71 -21.32 -15.89
N GLY A 190 -6.17 -20.62 -14.85
CA GLY A 190 -6.21 -19.15 -14.83
C GLY A 190 -4.82 -18.51 -14.96
N VAL A 191 -3.83 -19.02 -14.24
CA VAL A 191 -2.44 -18.54 -14.35
C VAL A 191 -1.86 -18.81 -15.74
N ILE A 192 -2.13 -19.99 -16.33
CA ILE A 192 -1.70 -20.32 -17.69
C ILE A 192 -2.31 -19.35 -18.70
N PHE A 193 -3.62 -19.08 -18.64
CA PHE A 193 -4.27 -18.09 -19.49
C PHE A 193 -3.71 -16.69 -19.28
N GLY A 194 -3.45 -16.28 -18.02
CA GLY A 194 -2.85 -15.00 -17.71
C GLY A 194 -1.47 -14.81 -18.35
N VAL A 195 -0.61 -15.82 -18.29
CA VAL A 195 0.70 -15.81 -18.95
C VAL A 195 0.56 -15.82 -20.48
N LEU A 196 -0.34 -16.63 -21.02
CA LEU A 196 -0.59 -16.71 -22.45
C LEU A 196 -1.09 -15.38 -23.03
N PHE A 197 -2.06 -14.74 -22.39
CA PHE A 197 -2.58 -13.43 -22.81
C PHE A 197 -1.51 -12.35 -22.75
N ARG A 198 -0.69 -12.34 -21.69
CA ARG A 198 0.43 -11.39 -21.57
C ARG A 198 1.48 -11.60 -22.65
N SER A 199 1.82 -12.85 -22.95
CA SER A 199 2.78 -13.19 -24.01
C SER A 199 2.23 -12.81 -25.38
N LEU A 200 0.95 -13.07 -25.63
CA LEU A 200 0.30 -12.70 -26.91
C LEU A 200 0.19 -11.17 -27.07
N SER A 201 -0.14 -10.45 -25.99
CA SER A 201 -0.13 -8.99 -25.99
C SER A 201 1.26 -8.42 -26.29
N ALA A 202 2.31 -9.01 -25.69
CA ALA A 202 3.69 -8.61 -25.96
C ALA A 202 4.12 -8.90 -27.40
N LEU A 203 3.62 -9.98 -28.00
CA LEU A 203 3.85 -10.29 -29.41
C LEU A 203 3.19 -9.25 -30.32
N ILE A 204 1.91 -8.95 -30.08
CA ILE A 204 1.15 -7.93 -30.82
C ILE A 204 1.83 -6.57 -30.73
N ALA A 205 2.27 -6.19 -29.51
CA ALA A 205 2.98 -4.94 -29.28
C ALA A 205 4.28 -4.81 -30.10
N ARG A 206 4.93 -5.92 -30.44
CA ARG A 206 6.11 -5.93 -31.33
C ARG A 206 5.76 -5.82 -32.80
N LEU A 207 4.54 -6.19 -33.18
CA LEU A 207 4.06 -6.09 -34.57
C LEU A 207 3.50 -4.70 -34.87
N ILE A 208 3.13 -3.94 -33.86
CA ILE A 208 2.69 -2.55 -33.96
C ILE A 208 3.92 -1.66 -34.15
N ASN A 209 3.81 -0.61 -34.97
CA ASN A 209 4.86 0.38 -35.13
C ASN A 209 5.24 1.01 -33.76
N PRO A 210 6.52 1.39 -33.55
CA PRO A 210 6.97 1.95 -32.28
C PRO A 210 6.14 3.15 -31.80
N ASP A 211 5.67 4.00 -32.73
CA ASP A 211 4.85 5.17 -32.43
C ASP A 211 3.45 4.78 -31.93
N ASP A 212 2.89 3.70 -32.46
CA ASP A 212 1.59 3.16 -32.07
C ASP A 212 1.65 2.47 -30.71
N PHE A 213 2.80 1.92 -30.33
CA PHE A 213 3.02 1.28 -29.02
C PHE A 213 2.93 2.25 -27.84
N VAL A 214 3.31 3.51 -28.05
CA VAL A 214 3.18 4.55 -27.04
C VAL A 214 1.71 4.77 -26.63
N VAL A 215 0.79 4.64 -27.57
CA VAL A 215 -0.66 4.77 -27.35
C VAL A 215 -1.18 3.65 -26.44
N VAL A 216 -0.83 2.39 -26.71
CA VAL A 216 -1.22 1.24 -25.87
C VAL A 216 -0.75 1.44 -24.43
N ARG A 217 0.50 1.85 -24.26
CA ARG A 217 1.09 2.06 -22.92
C ARG A 217 0.52 3.26 -22.17
N SER A 218 0.02 4.25 -22.89
CA SER A 218 -0.63 5.41 -22.28
C SER A 218 -2.02 5.08 -21.73
N GLU A 219 -2.74 4.16 -22.37
CA GLU A 219 -4.04 3.68 -21.92
C GLU A 219 -3.92 2.77 -20.69
N GLU A 220 -2.87 1.94 -20.60
CA GLU A 220 -2.59 1.09 -19.44
C GLU A 220 -2.32 1.90 -18.16
N ARG A 221 -1.90 3.18 -18.29
CA ARG A 221 -1.59 4.09 -17.16
C ARG A 221 -2.74 5.01 -16.75
N ARG A 222 -3.84 5.01 -17.48
CA ARG A 222 -5.00 5.83 -17.15
C ARG A 222 -5.93 5.13 -16.18
#